data_4ff76808b2c6b6e818a43672b2105bcf
#
_entry.id   4ff76808b2c6b6e818a43672b2105bcf
#
_cell.length_a   1.000
_cell.length_b   1.000
_cell.length_c   1.000
_cell.angle_alpha   90.00
_cell.angle_beta   90.00
_cell.angle_gamma   90.00
#
_symmetry.space_group_name_H-M   'P 1'
#
loop_
_entity.id
_entity.type
_entity.pdbx_description
1 polymer ?
#
loop_
_entity_poly.entity_id
_entity_poly.type
_entity_poly.pdbx_seq_one_letter_code
_entity_poly.pdbx_strand_id
1 'polypeptide(L)'
;KKKYSNIELDNQEKKMVLAFKDRLINLNIQILKYNIYPIFITQIQYDGLRDHYLFLIIQELKKFCEENDYSIIALDEITSEFDKNDFYDTVHTTVAGSKKIAKIIYPTLVKILKQIGL
;
A
#
# COMPACT_ATOMS: atom_id res chain seq x y z
N LYS A 1 14.00 -2.12 -12.25
CA LYS A 1 13.22 -1.07 -11.61
C LYS A 1 11.82 -1.02 -12.19
N LYS A 2 10.80 -1.12 -11.34
CA LYS A 2 9.42 -1.03 -11.78
C LYS A 2 9.11 0.38 -12.26
N LYS A 3 8.65 0.51 -13.50
CA LYS A 3 8.22 1.80 -14.04
C LYS A 3 6.72 1.95 -13.81
N TYR A 4 6.33 3.12 -13.31
CA TYR A 4 4.93 3.49 -13.21
C TYR A 4 4.49 4.11 -14.51
N SER A 5 3.34 3.67 -15.03
CA SER A 5 2.78 4.25 -16.24
C SER A 5 2.37 5.70 -15.99
N ASN A 6 2.59 6.55 -16.99
CA ASN A 6 2.04 7.91 -16.96
C ASN A 6 0.53 7.81 -17.12
N ILE A 7 -0.18 8.12 -16.06
CA ILE A 7 -1.64 8.15 -16.05
C ILE A 7 -2.06 9.60 -16.26
N GLU A 8 -2.87 9.84 -17.28
CA GLU A 8 -3.45 11.16 -17.50
C GLU A 8 -4.56 11.38 -16.48
N LEU A 9 -4.44 12.46 -15.70
CA LEU A 9 -5.34 12.79 -14.60
C LEU A 9 -6.20 14.01 -14.94
N ASP A 10 -7.48 13.98 -14.55
CA ASP A 10 -8.30 15.18 -14.55
C ASP A 10 -7.91 16.12 -13.40
N ASN A 11 -8.53 17.32 -13.33
CA ASN A 11 -8.16 18.32 -12.34
C ASN A 11 -8.45 17.88 -10.90
N GLN A 12 -9.54 17.15 -10.68
CA GLN A 12 -9.90 16.65 -9.35
C GLN A 12 -8.95 15.56 -8.90
N GLU A 13 -8.58 14.65 -9.79
CA GLU A 13 -7.61 13.60 -9.54
C GLU A 13 -6.23 14.19 -9.23
N LYS A 14 -5.80 15.21 -9.98
CA LYS A 14 -4.54 15.91 -9.71
C LYS A 14 -4.51 16.53 -8.32
N LYS A 15 -5.60 17.17 -7.89
CA LYS A 15 -5.71 17.75 -6.54
C LYS A 15 -5.60 16.68 -5.47
N MET A 16 -6.28 15.57 -5.64
CA MET A 16 -6.27 14.47 -4.68
C MET A 16 -4.87 13.84 -4.58
N VAL A 17 -4.25 13.54 -5.72
CA VAL A 17 -2.91 12.97 -5.76
C VAL A 17 -1.89 13.91 -5.14
N LEU A 18 -1.98 15.20 -5.44
CA LEU A 18 -1.09 16.21 -4.87
C LEU A 18 -1.24 16.31 -3.34
N ALA A 19 -2.48 16.30 -2.85
CA ALA A 19 -2.74 16.31 -1.41
C ALA A 19 -2.16 15.06 -0.73
N PHE A 20 -2.27 13.90 -1.35
CA PHE A 20 -1.68 12.67 -0.84
C PHE A 20 -0.15 12.72 -0.83
N LYS A 21 0.46 13.23 -1.89
CA LYS A 21 1.91 13.44 -1.95
C LYS A 21 2.39 14.34 -0.82
N ASP A 22 1.68 15.42 -0.54
CA ASP A 22 2.03 16.32 0.57
C ASP A 22 2.00 15.61 1.92
N ARG A 23 1.02 14.74 2.13
CA ARG A 23 0.95 13.91 3.33
C ARG A 23 2.12 12.94 3.43
N LEU A 24 2.53 12.33 2.33
CA LEU A 24 3.70 11.44 2.29
C LEU A 24 4.98 12.22 2.58
N ILE A 25 5.13 13.42 2.04
CA ILE A 25 6.28 14.29 2.32
C ILE A 25 6.35 14.61 3.81
N ASN A 26 5.22 15.00 4.42
CA ASN A 26 5.16 15.30 5.85
C ASN A 26 5.45 14.07 6.71
N LEU A 27 4.91 12.91 6.32
CA LEU A 27 5.23 11.66 6.99
C LEU A 27 6.72 11.34 6.91
N ASN A 28 7.32 11.54 5.74
CA ASN A 28 8.74 11.27 5.53
C ASN A 28 9.64 12.15 6.40
N ILE A 29 9.26 13.40 6.63
CA ILE A 29 9.96 14.28 7.56
C ILE A 29 10.01 13.63 8.95
N GLN A 30 8.91 13.06 9.42
CA GLN A 30 8.85 12.38 10.72
C GLN A 30 9.65 11.08 10.74
N ILE A 31 9.57 10.30 9.66
CA ILE A 31 10.35 9.06 9.51
C ILE A 31 11.85 9.35 9.65
N LEU A 32 12.33 10.35 8.94
CA LEU A 32 13.74 10.73 8.98
C LEU A 32 14.14 11.35 10.32
N LYS A 33 13.29 12.21 10.88
CA LYS A 33 13.55 12.87 12.16
C LYS A 33 13.73 11.87 13.31
N TYR A 34 12.90 10.83 13.35
CA TYR A 34 12.91 9.84 14.43
C TYR A 34 13.65 8.55 14.07
N ASN A 35 14.33 8.52 12.94
CA ASN A 35 15.08 7.35 12.47
C ASN A 35 14.23 6.07 12.45
N ILE A 36 13.03 6.16 11.91
CA ILE A 36 12.07 5.05 11.82
C ILE A 36 12.40 4.20 10.59
N TYR A 37 12.28 2.87 10.73
CA TYR A 37 12.28 1.96 9.60
C TYR A 37 10.82 1.70 9.20
N PRO A 38 10.30 2.32 8.15
CA PRO A 38 8.90 2.16 7.79
C PRO A 38 8.66 0.90 6.99
N ILE A 39 7.53 0.26 7.21
CA ILE A 39 7.04 -0.82 6.38
C ILE A 39 5.62 -0.46 5.98
N PHE A 40 5.40 -0.20 4.70
CA PHE A 40 4.10 0.17 4.17
C PHE A 40 3.36 -1.07 3.69
N ILE A 41 2.05 -1.05 3.83
CA ILE A 41 1.18 -2.13 3.35
C ILE A 41 0.05 -1.47 2.56
N THR A 42 -0.15 -1.88 1.32
CA THR A 42 -1.23 -1.34 0.51
C THR A 42 -2.58 -1.88 0.94
N GLN A 43 -3.64 -1.11 0.70
CA GLN A 43 -5.01 -1.52 0.94
C GLN A 43 -5.40 -2.61 -0.04
N ILE A 44 -5.99 -3.70 0.45
CA ILE A 44 -6.63 -4.69 -0.41
C ILE A 44 -8.08 -4.30 -0.67
N GLN A 45 -8.57 -4.58 -1.86
CA GLN A 45 -9.97 -4.38 -2.23
C GLN A 45 -10.51 -5.68 -2.85
N TYR A 46 -11.73 -6.04 -2.48
CA TYR A 46 -12.37 -7.23 -3.04
C TYR A 46 -12.43 -7.14 -4.56
N ASP A 47 -12.07 -8.23 -5.22
CA ASP A 47 -12.12 -8.35 -6.68
C ASP A 47 -11.25 -7.32 -7.41
N GLY A 48 -10.15 -6.91 -6.78
CA GLY A 48 -9.17 -5.97 -7.32
C GLY A 48 -9.54 -4.50 -7.07
N LEU A 49 -8.64 -3.63 -7.46
CA LEU A 49 -8.80 -2.19 -7.27
C LEU A 49 -9.76 -1.60 -8.30
N ARG A 50 -11.04 -1.54 -7.95
CA ARG A 50 -12.09 -0.92 -8.77
C ARG A 50 -12.27 0.56 -8.48
N ASP A 51 -11.95 0.98 -7.27
CA ASP A 51 -11.98 2.39 -6.91
C ASP A 51 -10.78 3.09 -7.55
N HIS A 52 -11.08 3.94 -8.52
CA HIS A 52 -10.04 4.63 -9.27
C HIS A 52 -9.19 5.56 -8.39
N TYR A 53 -9.81 6.24 -7.44
CA TYR A 53 -9.06 7.11 -6.51
C TYR A 53 -8.13 6.31 -5.61
N LEU A 54 -8.60 5.19 -5.08
CA LEU A 54 -7.76 4.30 -4.27
C LEU A 54 -6.60 3.75 -5.11
N PHE A 55 -6.86 3.37 -6.36
CA PHE A 55 -5.82 2.94 -7.28
C PHE A 55 -4.73 4.00 -7.45
N LEU A 56 -5.12 5.26 -7.69
CA LEU A 56 -4.17 6.36 -7.86
C LEU A 56 -3.33 6.61 -6.60
N ILE A 57 -3.96 6.57 -5.43
CA ILE A 57 -3.27 6.73 -4.14
C ILE A 57 -2.27 5.60 -3.93
N ILE A 58 -2.63 4.36 -4.23
CA ILE A 58 -1.73 3.21 -4.10
C ILE A 58 -0.54 3.33 -5.05
N GLN A 59 -0.75 3.78 -6.29
CA GLN A 59 0.35 4.02 -7.22
C GLN A 59 1.32 5.09 -6.68
N GLU A 60 0.80 6.16 -6.11
CA GLU A 60 1.66 7.20 -5.50
C GLU A 60 2.43 6.66 -4.29
N LEU A 61 1.80 5.83 -3.46
CA LEU A 61 2.48 5.18 -2.32
C LEU A 61 3.62 4.28 -2.79
N LYS A 62 3.38 3.46 -3.81
CA LYS A 62 4.41 2.58 -4.38
C LYS A 62 5.60 3.37 -4.92
N LYS A 63 5.31 4.45 -5.64
CA LYS A 63 6.32 5.36 -6.17
C LYS A 63 7.14 6.01 -5.04
N PHE A 64 6.48 6.49 -4.01
CA PHE A 64 7.12 7.06 -2.83
C PHE A 64 8.06 6.06 -2.16
N CYS A 65 7.61 4.83 -1.96
CA CYS A 65 8.43 3.78 -1.35
C CYS A 65 9.64 3.43 -2.23
N GLU A 66 9.48 3.37 -3.54
CA GLU A 66 10.59 3.11 -4.46
C GLU A 66 11.62 4.25 -4.43
N GLU A 67 11.17 5.49 -4.47
CA GLU A 67 12.06 6.66 -4.47
C GLU A 67 12.85 6.80 -3.16
N ASN A 68 12.32 6.33 -2.05
CA ASN A 68 12.95 6.42 -0.73
C ASN A 68 13.58 5.10 -0.26
N ASP A 69 13.51 4.05 -1.07
CA ASP A 69 13.98 2.71 -0.73
C ASP A 69 13.30 2.16 0.55
N TYR A 70 12.00 2.40 0.68
CA TYR A 70 11.19 1.90 1.80
C TYR A 70 10.54 0.58 1.46
N SER A 71 10.43 -0.29 2.46
CA SER A 71 9.75 -1.58 2.33
C SER A 71 8.25 -1.41 2.13
N ILE A 72 7.69 -2.18 1.20
CA ILE A 72 6.25 -2.17 0.93
C ILE A 72 5.75 -3.60 0.70
N ILE A 73 4.60 -3.91 1.28
CA ILE A 73 3.89 -5.17 1.03
C ILE A 73 2.65 -4.82 0.21
N ALA A 74 2.63 -5.25 -1.04
CA ALA A 74 1.60 -4.90 -2.00
C ALA A 74 0.41 -5.87 -1.93
N LEU A 75 -0.44 -5.73 -0.92
CA LEU A 75 -1.65 -6.54 -0.77
C LEU A 75 -2.63 -6.35 -1.93
N ASP A 76 -2.64 -5.17 -2.55
CA ASP A 76 -3.49 -4.88 -3.70
C ASP A 76 -3.22 -5.80 -4.89
N GLU A 77 -2.04 -6.41 -4.95
CA GLU A 77 -1.63 -7.30 -6.03
C GLU A 77 -1.96 -8.79 -5.72
N ILE A 78 -2.47 -9.11 -4.53
CA ILE A 78 -2.70 -10.49 -4.07
C ILE A 78 -4.20 -10.76 -3.89
N THR A 79 -5.01 -10.31 -4.83
CA THR A 79 -6.47 -10.41 -4.75
C THR A 79 -7.02 -11.82 -5.01
N SER A 80 -6.28 -12.66 -5.75
CA SER A 80 -6.69 -14.02 -6.10
C SER A 80 -6.83 -14.96 -4.89
N GLU A 81 -6.18 -14.63 -3.77
CA GLU A 81 -6.24 -15.39 -2.52
C GLU A 81 -7.53 -15.16 -1.74
N PHE A 82 -8.35 -14.18 -2.16
CA PHE A 82 -9.52 -13.71 -1.42
C PHE A 82 -10.80 -13.98 -2.18
N ASP A 83 -11.89 -14.18 -1.44
CA ASP A 83 -13.25 -14.28 -1.99
C ASP A 83 -14.18 -13.33 -1.23
N LYS A 84 -15.46 -13.28 -1.63
CA LYS A 84 -16.42 -12.36 -1.03
C LYS A 84 -16.70 -12.63 0.45
N ASN A 85 -16.42 -13.83 0.96
CA ASN A 85 -16.61 -14.16 2.36
C ASN A 85 -15.53 -13.57 3.26
N ASP A 86 -14.45 -13.07 2.66
CA ASP A 86 -13.36 -12.41 3.36
C ASP A 86 -13.64 -10.93 3.61
N PHE A 87 -14.72 -10.39 3.05
CA PHE A 87 -15.06 -8.97 3.13
C PHE A 87 -16.50 -8.74 3.56
N TYR A 88 -16.73 -7.71 4.38
CA TYR A 88 -18.06 -7.18 4.67
C TYR A 88 -18.58 -6.30 3.55
N ASP A 89 -17.67 -5.54 2.95
CA ASP A 89 -17.90 -4.65 1.81
C ASP A 89 -16.70 -4.74 0.86
N THR A 90 -16.40 -3.73 0.10
CA THR A 90 -15.29 -3.77 -0.87
C THR A 90 -13.90 -3.67 -0.23
N VAL A 91 -13.79 -3.21 1.02
CA VAL A 91 -12.48 -2.95 1.67
C VAL A 91 -12.36 -3.47 3.11
N HIS A 92 -13.48 -3.66 3.81
CA HIS A 92 -13.44 -4.09 5.20
C HIS A 92 -13.47 -5.62 5.30
N THR A 93 -12.44 -6.18 5.88
CA THR A 93 -12.29 -7.63 5.98
C THR A 93 -13.07 -8.22 7.16
N THR A 94 -13.58 -9.43 6.95
CA THR A 94 -14.12 -10.27 8.02
C THR A 94 -12.97 -10.84 8.85
N VAL A 95 -13.29 -11.60 9.91
CA VAL A 95 -12.29 -12.34 10.69
C VAL A 95 -11.50 -13.29 9.78
N ALA A 96 -12.18 -13.99 8.87
CA ALA A 96 -11.53 -14.89 7.92
C ALA A 96 -10.59 -14.15 6.98
N GLY A 97 -11.02 -13.01 6.43
CA GLY A 97 -10.19 -12.16 5.58
C GLY A 97 -8.98 -11.60 6.31
N SER A 98 -9.17 -11.15 7.54
CA SER A 98 -8.08 -10.63 8.38
C SER A 98 -7.03 -11.71 8.70
N LYS A 99 -7.47 -12.94 8.94
CA LYS A 99 -6.54 -14.07 9.13
C LYS A 99 -5.73 -14.37 7.87
N LYS A 100 -6.35 -14.29 6.69
CA LYS A 100 -5.64 -14.45 5.43
C LYS A 100 -4.58 -13.36 5.23
N ILE A 101 -4.92 -12.11 5.52
CA ILE A 101 -3.97 -11.01 5.46
C ILE A 101 -2.78 -11.27 6.38
N ALA A 102 -3.03 -11.67 7.61
CA ALA A 102 -1.96 -11.98 8.56
C ALA A 102 -1.03 -13.08 8.05
N LYS A 103 -1.58 -14.14 7.47
CA LYS A 103 -0.80 -15.23 6.89
C LYS A 103 0.04 -14.80 5.69
N ILE A 104 -0.47 -13.88 4.88
CA ILE A 104 0.24 -13.35 3.72
C ILE A 104 1.37 -12.42 4.15
N ILE A 105 1.11 -11.54 5.10
CA ILE A 105 2.07 -10.54 5.58
C ILE A 105 3.21 -11.19 6.37
N TYR A 106 2.93 -12.18 7.19
CA TYR A 106 3.87 -12.72 8.16
C TYR A 106 5.21 -13.14 7.56
N PRO A 107 5.27 -13.97 6.51
CA PRO A 107 6.56 -14.40 5.95
C PRO A 107 7.39 -13.23 5.40
N THR A 108 6.73 -12.28 4.74
CA THR A 108 7.39 -11.10 4.19
C THR A 108 7.90 -10.19 5.30
N LEU A 109 7.11 -9.99 6.35
CA LEU A 109 7.49 -9.19 7.50
C LEU A 109 8.72 -9.80 8.21
N VAL A 110 8.72 -11.10 8.45
CA VAL A 110 9.87 -11.81 9.04
C VAL A 110 11.12 -11.62 8.20
N LYS A 111 10.99 -11.75 6.88
CA LYS A 111 12.12 -11.54 5.95
C LYS A 111 12.68 -10.12 6.05
N ILE A 112 11.81 -9.10 6.07
CA ILE A 112 12.22 -7.71 6.22
C ILE A 112 12.93 -7.49 7.55
N LEU A 113 12.37 -8.00 8.65
CA LEU A 113 12.97 -7.87 9.98
C LEU A 113 14.35 -8.50 10.06
N LYS A 114 14.54 -9.65 9.43
CA LYS A 114 15.87 -10.29 9.35
C LYS A 114 16.87 -9.46 8.55
N GLN A 115 16.43 -8.82 7.46
CA GLN A 115 17.29 -7.99 6.64
C GLN A 115 17.81 -6.75 7.39
N ILE A 116 17.05 -6.25 8.35
CA ILE A 116 17.45 -5.10 9.17
C ILE A 116 18.08 -5.50 10.51
N GLY A 117 18.38 -6.79 10.70
CA GLY A 117 19.10 -7.27 11.87
C GLY A 117 18.26 -7.58 13.11
N LEU A 118 16.98 -7.77 12.91
CA LEU A 118 16.07 -8.12 14.02
C LEU A 118 15.67 -9.59 14.03
#